data_7b8ad7452746fd81d792485843651511
#
_entry.id   7b8ad7452746fd81d792485843651511
#
_cell.length_a   1.000
_cell.length_b   1.000
_cell.length_c   1.000
_cell.angle_alpha   90.00
_cell.angle_beta   90.00
_cell.angle_gamma   90.00
#
_symmetry.space_group_name_H-M   'P 1'
#
loop_
_entity.id
_entity.type
_entity.pdbx_description
1 polymer ?
#
loop_
_entity_poly.entity_id
_entity_poly.type
_entity_poly.pdbx_seq_one_letter_code
_entity_poly.pdbx_strand_id
1 'polypeptide(L)'
;MYGHFDRFQSVDGHAGNSRDWQAVLAKWDDTLSNALQLAPQKGTLAEDLDAELERLYSDHVALQRTPGRVGAPGSRAQLRSYCSQVFRQARLWERTEKRVDISEFTFPGDPMRIDYAYRRNGTHGFVHTLSVSRSPGETKNLAYTAERITAKAPWKSEFAAVTDVQLLEGNLRHRFVRDTLRDAGIEPVPLDHFAVWVSKLKPMMQ
;
A
#
# COMPACT_ATOMS: atom_id res chain seq x y z
N MET A 1 -7.15 -12.60 -20.38
CA MET A 1 -8.13 -12.97 -19.34
C MET A 1 -9.50 -12.29 -19.66
N TYR A 2 -9.96 -12.36 -20.92
CA TYR A 2 -11.20 -11.70 -21.41
C TYR A 2 -12.25 -12.71 -21.91
N GLY A 3 -12.06 -14.01 -21.70
CA GLY A 3 -12.93 -15.05 -22.28
C GLY A 3 -14.12 -15.49 -21.41
N HIS A 4 -14.29 -14.94 -20.19
CA HIS A 4 -15.39 -15.36 -19.33
C HIS A 4 -16.62 -14.43 -19.34
N PHE A 5 -16.48 -13.18 -19.81
CA PHE A 5 -17.60 -12.25 -19.85
C PHE A 5 -18.62 -12.55 -20.97
N ASP A 6 -18.19 -13.12 -22.10
CA ASP A 6 -19.10 -13.48 -23.19
C ASP A 6 -20.11 -14.59 -22.83
N ARG A 7 -19.85 -15.36 -21.75
CA ARG A 7 -20.81 -16.33 -21.24
C ARG A 7 -21.96 -15.73 -20.44
N PHE A 8 -21.81 -14.49 -19.97
CA PHE A 8 -22.88 -13.79 -19.23
C PHE A 8 -24.02 -13.34 -20.14
N GLN A 9 -23.74 -13.02 -21.42
CA GLN A 9 -24.77 -12.60 -22.36
C GLN A 9 -25.73 -13.73 -22.79
N SER A 10 -25.35 -15.00 -22.63
CA SER A 10 -26.22 -16.13 -22.97
C SER A 10 -27.24 -16.52 -21.87
N VAL A 11 -27.19 -15.86 -20.70
CA VAL A 11 -28.09 -16.13 -19.57
C VAL A 11 -29.37 -15.29 -19.64
N ASP A 12 -29.39 -14.23 -20.45
CA ASP A 12 -30.52 -13.30 -20.61
C ASP A 12 -31.80 -13.93 -21.21
N GLY A 13 -31.72 -15.15 -21.70
CA GLY A 13 -32.90 -15.85 -22.29
C GLY A 13 -33.74 -16.63 -21.26
N HIS A 14 -33.35 -16.71 -19.99
CA HIS A 14 -34.02 -17.61 -19.02
C HIS A 14 -34.45 -16.91 -17.72
N ALA A 15 -34.72 -15.64 -17.75
CA ALA A 15 -35.18 -14.86 -16.61
C ALA A 15 -36.62 -15.15 -16.23
N GLY A 16 -36.93 -16.36 -15.79
CA GLY A 16 -38.29 -16.75 -15.41
C GLY A 16 -38.41 -17.68 -14.22
N ASN A 17 -37.37 -18.31 -13.76
CA ASN A 17 -37.51 -19.31 -12.71
C ASN A 17 -36.39 -19.16 -11.63
N SER A 18 -36.77 -18.80 -10.40
CA SER A 18 -35.83 -18.61 -9.28
C SER A 18 -35.02 -19.88 -8.94
N ARG A 19 -35.45 -21.05 -9.38
CA ARG A 19 -34.75 -22.34 -9.19
C ARG A 19 -33.53 -22.47 -10.10
N ASP A 20 -33.54 -21.87 -11.28
CA ASP A 20 -32.44 -21.96 -12.23
C ASP A 20 -31.22 -21.16 -11.74
N TRP A 21 -31.46 -20.03 -11.09
CA TRP A 21 -30.38 -19.21 -10.52
C TRP A 21 -29.63 -19.90 -9.37
N GLN A 22 -30.35 -20.68 -8.55
CA GLN A 22 -29.70 -21.44 -7.47
C GLN A 22 -28.72 -22.49 -8.02
N ALA A 23 -29.12 -23.17 -9.11
CA ALA A 23 -28.26 -24.16 -9.77
C ALA A 23 -27.04 -23.50 -10.42
N VAL A 24 -27.20 -22.31 -11.01
CA VAL A 24 -26.10 -21.54 -11.59
C VAL A 24 -25.11 -21.06 -10.52
N LEU A 25 -25.63 -20.53 -9.41
CA LEU A 25 -24.79 -20.06 -8.29
C LEU A 25 -24.06 -21.21 -7.61
N ALA A 26 -24.70 -22.37 -7.41
CA ALA A 26 -24.05 -23.57 -6.87
C ALA A 26 -22.93 -24.08 -7.77
N LYS A 27 -23.13 -24.03 -9.10
CA LYS A 27 -22.11 -24.38 -10.08
C LYS A 27 -20.94 -23.38 -10.08
N TRP A 28 -21.21 -22.12 -9.86
CA TRP A 28 -20.15 -21.10 -9.76
C TRP A 28 -19.36 -21.24 -8.47
N ASP A 29 -20.02 -21.53 -7.35
CA ASP A 29 -19.35 -21.73 -6.05
C ASP A 29 -18.37 -22.91 -6.14
N ASP A 30 -18.76 -23.98 -6.83
CA ASP A 30 -17.91 -25.15 -7.09
C ASP A 30 -16.76 -24.84 -8.08
N THR A 31 -17.02 -24.00 -9.08
CA THR A 31 -16.06 -23.72 -10.16
C THR A 31 -15.07 -22.60 -9.83
N LEU A 32 -15.46 -21.63 -8.98
CA LEU A 32 -14.68 -20.44 -8.63
C LEU A 32 -13.85 -20.64 -7.35
N SER A 33 -13.75 -21.86 -6.88
CA SER A 33 -13.08 -22.23 -5.64
C SER A 33 -11.74 -21.52 -5.44
N ASN A 34 -11.58 -20.90 -4.26
CA ASN A 34 -10.42 -20.24 -3.69
C ASN A 34 -10.15 -18.76 -4.08
N ALA A 35 -10.67 -18.23 -5.17
CA ALA A 35 -10.44 -16.83 -5.56
C ALA A 35 -11.65 -15.92 -5.31
N LEU A 36 -12.86 -16.47 -5.34
CA LEU A 36 -14.13 -15.75 -5.14
C LEU A 36 -15.05 -16.61 -4.27
N GLN A 37 -15.54 -16.03 -3.18
CA GLN A 37 -16.59 -16.64 -2.35
C GLN A 37 -17.92 -15.94 -2.65
N LEU A 38 -18.94 -16.72 -2.97
CA LEU A 38 -20.30 -16.21 -3.14
C LEU A 38 -20.94 -15.99 -1.77
N ALA A 39 -21.38 -14.76 -1.50
CA ALA A 39 -22.15 -14.46 -0.30
C ALA A 39 -23.58 -15.01 -0.44
N PRO A 40 -24.29 -15.30 0.68
CA PRO A 40 -25.68 -15.67 0.65
C PRO A 40 -26.51 -14.64 -0.12
N GLN A 41 -27.48 -15.13 -0.92
CA GLN A 41 -28.36 -14.29 -1.71
C GLN A 41 -29.13 -13.31 -0.80
N LYS A 42 -29.19 -12.04 -1.21
CA LYS A 42 -30.02 -11.02 -0.58
C LYS A 42 -31.00 -10.49 -1.64
N GLY A 43 -32.27 -10.48 -1.32
CA GLY A 43 -33.29 -9.85 -2.13
C GLY A 43 -33.50 -8.40 -1.70
N THR A 44 -33.76 -7.51 -2.67
CA THR A 44 -34.23 -6.15 -2.43
C THR A 44 -35.54 -5.94 -3.20
N LEU A 45 -36.41 -5.10 -2.63
CA LEU A 45 -37.61 -4.64 -3.33
C LEU A 45 -37.29 -3.30 -3.97
N ALA A 46 -37.45 -3.20 -5.28
CA ALA A 46 -37.19 -1.98 -6.04
C ALA A 46 -38.46 -1.55 -6.78
N GLU A 47 -38.83 -0.28 -6.68
CA GLU A 47 -39.89 0.32 -7.49
C GLU A 47 -39.36 0.68 -8.89
N ASP A 48 -38.08 1.07 -8.96
CA ASP A 48 -37.34 1.33 -10.18
C ASP A 48 -36.09 0.41 -10.20
N LEU A 49 -36.09 -0.53 -11.12
CA LEU A 49 -35.04 -1.53 -11.25
C LEU A 49 -33.69 -0.89 -11.64
N ASP A 50 -33.70 0.08 -12.55
CA ASP A 50 -32.49 0.71 -13.05
C ASP A 50 -31.84 1.58 -11.98
N ALA A 51 -32.64 2.35 -11.23
CA ALA A 51 -32.16 3.15 -10.10
C ALA A 51 -31.57 2.27 -8.99
N GLU A 52 -32.21 1.15 -8.68
CA GLU A 52 -31.72 0.21 -7.66
C GLU A 52 -30.46 -0.51 -8.11
N LEU A 53 -30.36 -0.86 -9.40
CA LEU A 53 -29.17 -1.50 -9.96
C LEU A 53 -27.97 -0.53 -9.93
N GLU A 54 -28.18 0.75 -10.25
CA GLU A 54 -27.15 1.77 -10.17
C GLU A 54 -26.73 1.99 -8.70
N ARG A 55 -27.67 1.98 -7.76
CA ARG A 55 -27.38 2.05 -6.33
C ARG A 55 -26.55 0.85 -5.86
N LEU A 56 -26.95 -0.37 -6.19
CA LEU A 56 -26.22 -1.60 -5.85
C LEU A 56 -24.85 -1.63 -6.49
N TYR A 57 -24.75 -1.19 -7.76
CA TYR A 57 -23.48 -1.05 -8.43
C TYR A 57 -22.57 -0.05 -7.73
N SER A 58 -23.11 1.11 -7.37
CA SER A 58 -22.36 2.14 -6.63
C SER A 58 -21.88 1.66 -5.26
N ASP A 59 -22.72 0.91 -4.55
CA ASP A 59 -22.44 0.46 -3.18
C ASP A 59 -21.49 -0.75 -3.12
N HIS A 60 -21.54 -1.63 -4.11
CA HIS A 60 -20.87 -2.94 -4.05
C HIS A 60 -19.86 -3.21 -5.16
N VAL A 61 -20.05 -2.65 -6.33
CA VAL A 61 -19.23 -2.94 -7.53
C VAL A 61 -18.42 -1.73 -7.97
N ALA A 62 -19.03 -0.55 -8.03
CA ALA A 62 -18.27 0.65 -8.31
C ALA A 62 -17.16 0.68 -7.27
N LEU A 63 -15.92 0.55 -7.76
CA LEU A 63 -14.78 0.87 -6.92
C LEU A 63 -15.13 2.19 -6.28
N GLN A 64 -15.64 2.14 -5.05
CA GLN A 64 -15.62 3.32 -4.23
C GLN A 64 -14.15 3.73 -4.27
N ARG A 65 -13.84 4.64 -5.16
CA ARG A 65 -12.72 5.54 -4.99
C ARG A 65 -13.07 6.41 -3.78
N THR A 66 -13.29 5.74 -2.64
CA THR A 66 -12.97 6.36 -1.38
C THR A 66 -11.59 6.93 -1.62
N PRO A 67 -11.39 8.24 -1.49
CA PRO A 67 -10.11 8.86 -1.67
C PRO A 67 -9.09 8.01 -0.90
N GLY A 68 -8.34 7.17 -1.66
CA GLY A 68 -7.58 6.02 -1.23
C GLY A 68 -8.32 5.21 -0.16
N ARG A 69 -8.65 3.95 -0.44
CA ARG A 69 -8.87 2.98 0.64
C ARG A 69 -7.54 2.94 1.38
N VAL A 70 -7.45 3.91 2.27
CA VAL A 70 -6.33 4.07 3.18
C VAL A 70 -6.31 2.73 3.88
N GLY A 71 -5.33 1.90 3.62
CA GLY A 71 -5.25 0.56 4.17
C GLY A 71 -5.56 0.63 5.65
N ALA A 72 -6.07 -0.44 6.25
CA ALA A 72 -6.51 -0.42 7.64
C ALA A 72 -5.55 0.43 8.50
N PRO A 73 -6.08 1.25 9.45
CA PRO A 73 -5.29 2.25 10.18
C PRO A 73 -3.93 1.71 10.63
N GLY A 74 -2.84 2.43 10.37
CA GLY A 74 -1.47 2.00 10.65
C GLY A 74 -0.91 0.96 9.67
N SER A 75 -1.58 0.62 8.57
CA SER A 75 -1.00 -0.26 7.56
C SER A 75 0.07 0.45 6.73
N ARG A 76 1.08 -0.31 6.27
CA ARG A 76 2.12 0.23 5.38
C ARG A 76 1.54 0.82 4.08
N ALA A 77 0.44 0.29 3.57
CA ALA A 77 -0.25 0.84 2.40
C ALA A 77 -0.81 2.24 2.68
N GLN A 78 -1.37 2.45 3.87
CA GLN A 78 -1.83 3.75 4.32
C GLN A 78 -0.69 4.76 4.45
N LEU A 79 0.41 4.35 5.08
CA LEU A 79 1.60 5.19 5.23
C LEU A 79 2.12 5.64 3.87
N ARG A 80 2.27 4.70 2.92
CA ARG A 80 2.71 5.02 1.55
C ARG A 80 1.75 5.97 0.83
N SER A 81 0.44 5.76 0.98
CA SER A 81 -0.55 6.65 0.37
C SER A 81 -0.42 8.08 0.89
N TYR A 82 -0.27 8.24 2.20
CA TYR A 82 -0.06 9.54 2.82
C TYR A 82 1.27 10.18 2.37
N CYS A 83 2.37 9.44 2.40
CA CYS A 83 3.67 9.93 1.93
C CYS A 83 3.61 10.37 0.46
N SER A 84 2.94 9.61 -0.40
CA SER A 84 2.72 9.98 -1.81
C SER A 84 1.96 11.30 -1.94
N GLN A 85 0.94 11.51 -1.11
CA GLN A 85 0.16 12.75 -1.10
C GLN A 85 1.02 13.94 -0.66
N VAL A 86 1.81 13.79 0.40
CA VAL A 86 2.71 14.83 0.90
C VAL A 86 3.76 15.22 -0.16
N PHE A 87 4.39 14.25 -0.82
CA PHE A 87 5.34 14.52 -1.91
C PHE A 87 4.69 15.26 -3.09
N ARG A 88 3.44 14.92 -3.45
CA ARG A 88 2.70 15.65 -4.50
C ARG A 88 2.38 17.09 -4.08
N GLN A 89 1.90 17.29 -2.87
CA GLN A 89 1.61 18.63 -2.32
C GLN A 89 2.87 19.50 -2.27
N ALA A 90 4.01 18.91 -1.90
CA ALA A 90 5.30 19.60 -1.91
C ALA A 90 5.87 19.84 -3.32
N ARG A 91 5.25 19.31 -4.38
CA ARG A 91 5.72 19.30 -5.77
C ARG A 91 7.09 18.60 -5.95
N LEU A 92 7.35 17.57 -5.13
CA LEU A 92 8.56 16.78 -5.19
C LEU A 92 8.33 15.40 -5.84
N TRP A 93 7.09 15.09 -6.21
CA TRP A 93 6.70 13.78 -6.72
C TRP A 93 7.52 13.33 -7.93
N GLU A 94 7.77 14.21 -8.89
CA GLU A 94 8.53 13.90 -10.09
C GLU A 94 10.05 13.80 -9.84
N ARG A 95 10.52 14.34 -8.72
CA ARG A 95 11.93 14.28 -8.29
C ARG A 95 12.22 13.11 -7.36
N THR A 96 11.23 12.28 -7.10
CA THR A 96 11.32 11.09 -6.24
C THR A 96 11.19 9.83 -7.09
N GLU A 97 12.11 8.92 -6.98
CA GLU A 97 11.97 7.54 -7.48
C GLU A 97 11.04 6.75 -6.56
N LYS A 98 10.28 5.81 -7.10
CA LYS A 98 9.27 5.04 -6.36
C LYS A 98 9.59 3.55 -6.47
N ARG A 99 9.45 2.82 -5.36
CA ARG A 99 9.66 1.37 -5.31
C ARG A 99 11.04 0.97 -5.83
N VAL A 100 12.07 1.62 -5.29
CA VAL A 100 13.46 1.47 -5.71
C VAL A 100 13.91 0.04 -5.47
N ASP A 101 14.42 -0.60 -6.50
CA ASP A 101 15.05 -1.90 -6.43
C ASP A 101 16.42 -1.76 -5.76
N ILE A 102 16.70 -2.62 -4.80
CA ILE A 102 17.94 -2.59 -4.03
C ILE A 102 18.78 -3.86 -4.20
N SER A 103 18.38 -4.73 -5.12
CA SER A 103 19.04 -6.03 -5.34
C SER A 103 20.52 -5.90 -5.73
N GLU A 104 20.93 -4.79 -6.34
CA GLU A 104 22.34 -4.48 -6.63
C GLU A 104 23.19 -4.30 -5.37
N PHE A 105 22.60 -3.80 -4.27
CA PHE A 105 23.29 -3.60 -3.00
C PHE A 105 23.17 -4.81 -2.06
N THR A 106 22.15 -5.62 -2.20
CA THR A 106 21.91 -6.82 -1.41
C THR A 106 22.29 -8.08 -2.18
N PHE A 107 21.30 -8.82 -2.64
CA PHE A 107 21.47 -10.04 -3.43
C PHE A 107 20.52 -10.05 -4.63
N PRO A 108 20.90 -10.64 -5.75
CA PRO A 108 19.99 -10.87 -6.87
C PRO A 108 18.72 -11.61 -6.41
N GLY A 109 17.55 -11.04 -6.75
CA GLY A 109 16.26 -11.61 -6.36
C GLY A 109 15.76 -11.18 -4.98
N ASP A 110 16.42 -10.25 -4.29
CA ASP A 110 15.91 -9.67 -3.04
C ASP A 110 14.56 -9.00 -3.29
N PRO A 111 13.47 -9.42 -2.63
CA PRO A 111 12.14 -8.86 -2.82
C PRO A 111 11.97 -7.48 -2.16
N MET A 112 12.93 -7.07 -1.32
CA MET A 112 12.88 -5.79 -0.62
C MET A 112 12.95 -4.63 -1.62
N ARG A 113 12.10 -3.64 -1.41
CA ARG A 113 12.10 -2.38 -2.17
C ARG A 113 11.96 -1.23 -1.21
N ILE A 114 12.79 -0.21 -1.41
CA ILE A 114 12.62 1.06 -0.71
C ILE A 114 11.46 1.83 -1.35
N ASP A 115 10.61 2.45 -0.54
CA ASP A 115 9.39 3.07 -1.04
C ASP A 115 9.67 4.29 -1.90
N TYR A 116 10.64 5.14 -1.50
CA TYR A 116 11.04 6.34 -2.24
C TYR A 116 12.54 6.57 -2.14
N ALA A 117 13.13 7.09 -3.22
CA ALA A 117 14.47 7.67 -3.19
C ALA A 117 14.47 9.07 -3.82
N TYR A 118 15.40 9.89 -3.41
CA TYR A 118 15.61 11.24 -3.92
C TYR A 118 17.10 11.59 -3.94
N ARG A 119 17.44 12.63 -4.68
CA ARG A 119 18.83 13.14 -4.73
C ARG A 119 18.87 14.57 -4.24
N ARG A 120 19.83 14.88 -3.40
CA ARG A 120 20.11 16.25 -2.95
C ARG A 120 21.62 16.47 -2.78
N ASN A 121 22.16 17.51 -3.40
CA ASN A 121 23.55 17.94 -3.17
C ASN A 121 24.57 16.78 -3.11
N GLY A 122 24.51 15.83 -4.05
CA GLY A 122 25.40 14.68 -4.11
C GLY A 122 25.10 13.56 -3.08
N THR A 123 24.05 13.71 -2.28
CA THR A 123 23.57 12.67 -1.35
C THR A 123 22.33 12.00 -1.92
N HIS A 124 22.26 10.68 -1.82
CA HIS A 124 21.07 9.90 -2.13
C HIS A 124 20.29 9.63 -0.85
N GLY A 125 19.06 10.12 -0.81
CA GLY A 125 18.13 9.91 0.31
C GLY A 125 17.15 8.79 0.02
N PHE A 126 16.90 7.96 1.01
CA PHE A 126 15.98 6.83 0.94
C PHE A 126 14.91 6.98 2.02
N VAL A 127 13.65 6.85 1.63
CA VAL A 127 12.51 6.92 2.55
C VAL A 127 11.74 5.61 2.49
N HIS A 128 11.54 5.01 3.63
CA HIS A 128 10.78 3.78 3.75
C HIS A 128 9.68 3.90 4.80
N THR A 129 8.51 3.34 4.50
CA THR A 129 7.39 3.35 5.44
C THR A 129 7.43 2.11 6.33
N LEU A 130 7.30 2.30 7.63
CA LEU A 130 7.40 1.25 8.63
C LEU A 130 6.17 1.24 9.55
N SER A 131 5.38 0.17 9.50
CA SER A 131 4.25 -0.01 10.41
C SER A 131 4.73 -0.64 11.72
N VAL A 132 5.09 0.19 12.68
CA VAL A 132 5.57 -0.24 14.00
C VAL A 132 4.49 -0.95 14.81
N SER A 133 3.24 -0.48 14.69
CA SER A 133 2.10 -1.08 15.38
C SER A 133 1.81 -2.52 14.93
N ARG A 134 2.06 -2.85 13.65
CA ARG A 134 1.72 -4.14 13.05
C ARG A 134 2.92 -5.05 12.82
N SER A 135 4.02 -4.51 12.32
CA SER A 135 5.17 -5.28 11.84
C SER A 135 6.50 -4.66 12.28
N PRO A 136 6.76 -4.53 13.60
CA PRO A 136 8.00 -3.90 14.07
C PRO A 136 9.26 -4.66 13.64
N GLY A 137 9.15 -5.94 13.33
CA GLY A 137 10.26 -6.77 12.82
C GLY A 137 10.81 -6.34 11.47
N GLU A 138 10.01 -5.66 10.64
CA GLU A 138 10.46 -5.08 9.36
C GLU A 138 11.60 -4.06 9.53
N THR A 139 11.76 -3.51 10.72
CA THR A 139 12.87 -2.62 11.07
C THR A 139 14.22 -3.29 10.82
N LYS A 140 14.34 -4.60 11.11
CA LYS A 140 15.59 -5.35 10.89
C LYS A 140 15.94 -5.43 9.39
N ASN A 141 14.93 -5.65 8.55
CA ASN A 141 15.12 -5.72 7.10
C ASN A 141 15.57 -4.35 6.56
N LEU A 142 14.96 -3.28 7.06
CA LEU A 142 15.33 -1.92 6.67
C LEU A 142 16.75 -1.57 7.15
N ALA A 143 17.10 -1.91 8.39
CA ALA A 143 18.45 -1.70 8.94
C ALA A 143 19.51 -2.43 8.10
N TYR A 144 19.32 -3.71 7.86
CA TYR A 144 20.19 -4.51 7.01
C TYR A 144 20.35 -3.88 5.61
N THR A 145 19.25 -3.44 5.00
CA THR A 145 19.25 -2.80 3.68
C THR A 145 20.06 -1.50 3.69
N ALA A 146 19.86 -0.66 4.71
CA ALA A 146 20.58 0.61 4.84
C ALA A 146 22.09 0.39 5.00
N GLU A 147 22.49 -0.57 5.83
CA GLU A 147 23.90 -0.95 6.00
C GLU A 147 24.52 -1.45 4.67
N ARG A 148 23.79 -2.27 3.92
CA ARG A 148 24.26 -2.78 2.60
C ARG A 148 24.43 -1.67 1.56
N ILE A 149 23.46 -0.76 1.48
CA ILE A 149 23.55 0.39 0.57
C ILE A 149 24.72 1.27 1.00
N THR A 150 24.84 1.60 2.27
CA THR A 150 25.94 2.44 2.77
C THR A 150 27.31 1.84 2.50
N ALA A 151 27.45 0.51 2.62
CA ALA A 151 28.72 -0.18 2.38
C ALA A 151 29.12 -0.28 0.90
N LYS A 152 28.14 -0.34 -0.02
CA LYS A 152 28.41 -0.60 -1.44
C LYS A 152 28.22 0.62 -2.34
N ALA A 153 27.38 1.58 -1.95
CA ALA A 153 27.11 2.75 -2.79
C ALA A 153 28.34 3.67 -2.88
N PRO A 154 28.68 4.17 -4.07
CA PRO A 154 29.82 5.09 -4.25
C PRO A 154 29.50 6.53 -3.84
N TRP A 155 28.31 6.79 -3.35
CA TRP A 155 27.80 8.10 -2.91
C TRP A 155 27.42 8.10 -1.45
N LYS A 156 27.25 9.28 -0.89
CA LYS A 156 26.72 9.44 0.47
C LYS A 156 25.25 9.08 0.49
N SER A 157 24.85 8.20 1.41
CA SER A 157 23.46 7.77 1.59
C SER A 157 22.88 8.31 2.90
N GLU A 158 21.60 8.63 2.89
CA GLU A 158 20.84 8.99 4.08
C GLU A 158 19.50 8.24 4.07
N PHE A 159 19.02 7.88 5.24
CA PHE A 159 17.83 7.04 5.36
C PHE A 159 16.83 7.64 6.34
N ALA A 160 15.55 7.60 5.97
CA ALA A 160 14.44 7.96 6.85
C ALA A 160 13.39 6.85 6.88
N ALA A 161 12.92 6.51 8.07
CA ALA A 161 11.84 5.56 8.28
C ALA A 161 10.58 6.32 8.73
N VAL A 162 9.56 6.36 7.88
CA VAL A 162 8.27 6.98 8.24
C VAL A 162 7.45 5.99 9.06
N THR A 163 7.20 6.31 10.33
CA THR A 163 6.53 5.43 11.28
C THR A 163 5.06 5.81 11.47
N ASP A 164 4.18 4.81 11.64
CA ASP A 164 2.74 5.00 11.90
C ASP A 164 2.44 5.57 13.28
N VAL A 165 3.41 5.52 14.19
CA VAL A 165 3.29 6.02 15.56
C VAL A 165 4.57 6.74 15.99
N GLN A 166 4.44 7.62 16.96
CA GLN A 166 5.59 8.21 17.66
C GLN A 166 6.27 7.15 18.55
N LEU A 167 7.60 7.08 18.51
CA LEU A 167 8.37 6.08 19.26
C LEU A 167 8.57 6.52 20.71
N LEU A 168 7.77 5.98 21.62
CA LEU A 168 7.77 6.30 23.05
C LEU A 168 8.83 5.47 23.82
N GLU A 169 9.54 6.10 24.77
CA GLU A 169 10.60 5.43 25.54
C GLU A 169 10.09 4.31 26.46
N GLY A 170 8.91 4.49 27.03
CA GLY A 170 8.30 3.51 27.95
C GLY A 170 7.83 2.22 27.30
N ASN A 171 7.77 2.15 25.95
CA ASN A 171 7.30 0.99 25.24
C ASN A 171 8.49 0.18 24.69
N LEU A 172 8.62 -1.09 25.13
CA LEU A 172 9.72 -1.97 24.73
C LEU A 172 9.81 -2.19 23.21
N ARG A 173 8.66 -2.29 22.53
CA ARG A 173 8.60 -2.44 21.08
C ARG A 173 9.08 -1.18 20.36
N HIS A 174 8.67 -0.01 20.82
CA HIS A 174 9.11 1.26 20.26
C HIS A 174 10.61 1.50 20.52
N ARG A 175 11.11 1.09 21.68
CA ARG A 175 12.54 1.14 22.02
C ARG A 175 13.34 0.25 21.05
N PHE A 176 12.91 -1.00 20.86
CA PHE A 176 13.53 -1.91 19.89
C PHE A 176 13.62 -1.27 18.49
N VAL A 177 12.51 -0.71 17.97
CA VAL A 177 12.49 -0.06 16.66
C VAL A 177 13.44 1.13 16.63
N ARG A 178 13.35 2.02 17.62
CA ARG A 178 14.19 3.22 17.68
C ARG A 178 15.68 2.88 17.74
N ASP A 179 16.05 1.95 18.59
CA ASP A 179 17.46 1.57 18.77
C ASP A 179 18.01 0.91 17.52
N THR A 180 17.25 0.00 16.89
CA THR A 180 17.63 -0.63 15.62
C THR A 180 17.79 0.41 14.48
N LEU A 181 16.89 1.38 14.38
CA LEU A 181 16.99 2.44 13.35
C LEU A 181 18.21 3.34 13.62
N ARG A 182 18.40 3.74 14.87
CA ARG A 182 19.55 4.59 15.26
C ARG A 182 20.88 3.91 14.95
N ASP A 183 21.02 2.65 15.32
CA ASP A 183 22.26 1.88 15.13
C ASP A 183 22.59 1.71 13.63
N ALA A 184 21.59 1.65 12.77
CA ALA A 184 21.71 1.64 11.30
C ALA A 184 21.80 3.04 10.66
N GLY A 185 21.84 4.12 11.44
CA GLY A 185 21.89 5.50 10.92
C GLY A 185 20.62 5.95 10.19
N ILE A 186 19.46 5.41 10.56
CA ILE A 186 18.16 5.70 9.94
C ILE A 186 17.40 6.68 10.84
N GLU A 187 16.98 7.82 10.27
CA GLU A 187 16.15 8.81 10.97
C GLU A 187 14.70 8.32 11.10
N PRO A 188 14.15 8.13 12.31
CA PRO A 188 12.73 7.87 12.47
C PRO A 188 11.93 9.16 12.32
N VAL A 189 10.97 9.16 11.40
CA VAL A 189 10.07 10.30 11.13
C VAL A 189 8.63 9.87 11.41
N PRO A 190 8.01 10.32 12.50
CA PRO A 190 6.60 10.08 12.75
C PRO A 190 5.73 10.63 11.63
N LEU A 191 4.64 9.95 11.29
CA LEU A 191 3.77 10.28 10.17
C LEU A 191 3.22 11.72 10.24
N ASP A 192 2.86 12.18 11.42
CA ASP A 192 2.38 13.53 11.70
C ASP A 192 3.44 14.62 11.46
N HIS A 193 4.72 14.28 11.57
CA HIS A 193 5.84 15.19 11.30
C HIS A 193 6.37 15.10 9.86
N PHE A 194 5.90 14.14 9.07
CA PHE A 194 6.46 13.87 7.75
C PHE A 194 6.30 15.06 6.77
N ALA A 195 5.19 15.78 6.82
CA ALA A 195 5.00 16.96 5.96
C ALA A 195 6.02 18.07 6.27
N VAL A 196 6.30 18.30 7.56
CA VAL A 196 7.32 19.26 8.00
C VAL A 196 8.72 18.80 7.57
N TRP A 197 9.01 17.51 7.71
CA TRP A 197 10.27 16.93 7.28
C TRP A 197 10.49 17.09 5.76
N VAL A 198 9.48 16.80 4.93
CA VAL A 198 9.53 17.01 3.48
C VAL A 198 9.71 18.48 3.10
N SER A 199 9.12 19.42 3.84
CA SER A 199 9.30 20.85 3.58
C SER A 199 10.75 21.31 3.73
N LYS A 200 11.50 20.68 4.63
CA LYS A 200 12.95 20.93 4.82
C LYS A 200 13.81 20.36 3.70
N LEU A 201 13.34 19.28 3.04
CA LEU A 201 14.04 18.70 1.88
C LEU A 201 13.91 19.56 0.64
N LYS A 202 12.78 20.23 0.44
CA LYS A 202 12.43 20.95 -0.78
C LYS A 202 13.51 21.93 -1.28
N PRO A 203 14.12 22.80 -0.46
CA PRO A 203 15.15 23.72 -0.92
C PRO A 203 16.47 23.05 -1.32
N MET A 204 16.67 21.79 -0.94
CA MET A 204 17.91 21.05 -1.15
C MET A 204 17.83 20.07 -2.34
N MET A 205 16.63 19.81 -2.83
CA MET A 205 16.38 18.96 -4.01
C MET A 205 16.34 19.86 -5.26
N GLN A 206 17.49 20.07 -5.85
CA GLN A 206 17.62 20.79 -7.13
C GLN A 206 17.48 19.83 -8.32
#